data_9dd861229eeb50245afc47f48ebd6d99
#
_entry.id   9dd861229eeb50245afc47f48ebd6d99
#
_cell.length_a   1.000
_cell.length_b   1.000
_cell.length_c   1.000
_cell.angle_alpha   90.00
_cell.angle_beta   90.00
_cell.angle_gamma   90.00
#
_symmetry.space_group_name_H-M   'P 1'
#
loop_
_entity.id
_entity.type
_entity.pdbx_description
1 polymer ?
#
loop_
_entity_poly.entity_id
_entity_poly.type
_entity_poly.pdbx_seq_one_letter_code
_entity_poly.pdbx_strand_id
1 'polypeptide(L)'
;MNKILMALYGVSVILTFAVFYWMNYLTAPVLNNDYRGGNGNPALFFPVVLMPFLFYFLYGTVELSMRLAERWLSRKKITIMISLSLIYVIVVTLRTIHTADRFRTYIVETKDAYSNPTEFALLNVFSNHLFFNPLTFSGVVGICFIAGAGWSLKKRARL
;
A
#
# COMPACT_ATOMS: atom_id res chain seq x y z
N MET A 1 -22.41 -11.01 -4.88
CA MET A 1 -21.12 -11.72 -5.12
C MET A 1 -21.36 -13.19 -4.83
N ASN A 2 -20.90 -14.08 -5.69
CA ASN A 2 -21.00 -15.52 -5.45
C ASN A 2 -20.21 -15.87 -4.17
N LYS A 3 -20.69 -16.90 -3.39
CA LYS A 3 -20.04 -17.33 -2.13
C LYS A 3 -18.55 -17.68 -2.33
N ILE A 4 -18.21 -18.31 -3.46
CA ILE A 4 -16.84 -18.69 -3.80
C ILE A 4 -15.96 -17.42 -3.99
N LEU A 5 -16.45 -16.41 -4.75
CA LEU A 5 -15.73 -15.17 -4.95
C LEU A 5 -15.55 -14.38 -3.64
N MET A 6 -16.52 -14.47 -2.74
CA MET A 6 -16.40 -13.82 -1.43
C MET A 6 -15.38 -14.52 -0.53
N ALA A 7 -15.34 -15.85 -0.55
CA ALA A 7 -14.31 -16.62 0.16
C ALA A 7 -12.91 -16.35 -0.40
N LEU A 8 -12.75 -16.31 -1.73
CA LEU A 8 -11.49 -15.96 -2.38
C LEU A 8 -11.04 -14.54 -2.03
N TYR A 9 -11.97 -13.58 -1.95
CA TYR A 9 -11.66 -12.23 -1.49
C TYR A 9 -11.18 -12.23 -0.04
N GLY A 10 -11.84 -12.97 0.86
CA GLY A 10 -11.39 -13.13 2.24
C GLY A 10 -9.97 -13.69 2.34
N VAL A 11 -9.65 -14.72 1.58
CA VAL A 11 -8.29 -15.29 1.48
C VAL A 11 -7.31 -14.23 0.98
N SER A 12 -7.67 -13.46 -0.06
CA SER A 12 -6.81 -12.40 -0.62
C SER A 12 -6.53 -11.28 0.39
N VAL A 13 -7.51 -10.92 1.22
CA VAL A 13 -7.32 -9.97 2.34
C VAL A 13 -6.29 -10.50 3.32
N ILE A 14 -6.42 -11.75 3.77
CA ILE A 14 -5.49 -12.38 4.72
C ILE A 14 -4.07 -12.42 4.14
N LEU A 15 -3.93 -12.86 2.89
CA LEU A 15 -2.63 -12.93 2.21
C LEU A 15 -2.01 -11.54 2.01
N THR A 16 -2.82 -10.50 1.75
CA THR A 16 -2.32 -9.13 1.67
C THR A 16 -1.78 -8.65 3.01
N PHE A 17 -2.49 -8.93 4.12
CA PHE A 17 -1.95 -8.65 5.46
C PHE A 17 -0.66 -9.42 5.74
N ALA A 18 -0.58 -10.69 5.32
CA ALA A 18 0.63 -11.49 5.45
C ALA A 18 1.81 -10.87 4.68
N VAL A 19 1.59 -10.37 3.45
CA VAL A 19 2.62 -9.64 2.67
C VAL A 19 3.10 -8.42 3.43
N PHE A 20 2.18 -7.57 3.94
CA PHE A 20 2.56 -6.38 4.72
C PHE A 20 3.36 -6.74 5.98
N TYR A 21 2.93 -7.78 6.69
CA TYR A 21 3.63 -8.28 7.87
C TYR A 21 5.04 -8.75 7.53
N TRP A 22 5.20 -9.63 6.51
CA TRP A 22 6.49 -10.19 6.13
C TRP A 22 7.44 -9.12 5.58
N MET A 23 6.96 -8.20 4.77
CA MET A 23 7.77 -7.07 4.27
C MET A 23 8.30 -6.22 5.41
N ASN A 24 7.47 -5.96 6.42
CA ASN A 24 7.87 -5.21 7.62
C ASN A 24 8.88 -6.02 8.45
N TYR A 25 8.59 -7.30 8.71
CA TYR A 25 9.43 -8.20 9.50
C TYR A 25 10.83 -8.40 8.89
N LEU A 26 10.92 -8.48 7.56
CA LEU A 26 12.18 -8.65 6.83
C LEU A 26 12.92 -7.33 6.58
N THR A 27 12.56 -6.25 7.26
CA THR A 27 13.34 -5.00 7.23
C THR A 27 14.66 -5.21 7.93
N ALA A 28 15.77 -4.97 7.21
CA ALA A 28 17.11 -5.10 7.79
C ALA A 28 17.41 -3.95 8.76
N PRO A 29 18.05 -4.21 9.91
CA PRO A 29 18.50 -3.16 10.80
C PRO A 29 19.70 -2.41 10.19
N VAL A 30 19.67 -1.07 10.24
CA VAL A 30 20.74 -0.22 9.70
C VAL A 30 22.03 -0.38 10.51
N LEU A 31 21.93 -0.53 11.83
CA LEU A 31 23.09 -0.61 12.74
C LEU A 31 23.86 -1.94 12.66
N ASN A 32 23.34 -2.95 11.96
CA ASN A 32 24.07 -4.21 11.79
C ASN A 32 25.13 -4.07 10.69
N ASN A 33 26.40 -4.02 11.07
CA ASN A 33 27.53 -3.87 10.16
C ASN A 33 27.73 -5.07 9.23
N ASP A 34 27.24 -6.26 9.61
CA ASP A 34 27.32 -7.47 8.78
C ASP A 34 26.38 -7.42 7.58
N TYR A 35 25.38 -6.56 7.61
CA TYR A 35 24.44 -6.38 6.51
C TYR A 35 25.00 -5.37 5.51
N ARG A 36 25.87 -5.83 4.63
CA ARG A 36 26.24 -5.10 3.42
C ARG A 36 25.05 -5.24 2.47
N GLY A 37 24.32 -4.15 2.23
CA GLY A 37 23.17 -4.15 1.34
C GLY A 37 23.55 -4.79 0.00
N GLY A 38 23.06 -6.01 -0.24
CA GLY A 38 23.24 -6.68 -1.53
C GLY A 38 22.36 -6.05 -2.60
N ASN A 39 22.58 -6.40 -3.87
CA ASN A 39 21.89 -5.88 -5.05
C ASN A 39 20.41 -6.27 -5.14
N GLY A 40 19.70 -6.39 -4.02
CA GLY A 40 18.28 -6.73 -4.03
C GLY A 40 17.62 -6.68 -2.66
N ASN A 41 16.30 -6.61 -2.69
CA ASN A 41 15.45 -6.71 -1.51
C ASN A 41 14.74 -8.08 -1.51
N PRO A 42 15.25 -9.10 -0.76
CA PRO A 42 14.68 -10.45 -0.76
C PRO A 42 13.24 -10.50 -0.27
N ALA A 43 12.80 -9.51 0.50
CA ALA A 43 11.42 -9.41 0.95
C ALA A 43 10.44 -9.26 -0.22
N LEU A 44 10.86 -8.69 -1.36
CA LEU A 44 10.03 -8.55 -2.56
C LEU A 44 9.59 -9.88 -3.18
N PHE A 45 10.21 -10.99 -2.81
CA PHE A 45 9.77 -12.32 -3.23
C PHE A 45 8.31 -12.59 -2.86
N PHE A 46 7.87 -12.20 -1.65
CA PHE A 46 6.50 -12.44 -1.18
C PHE A 46 5.43 -11.72 -2.01
N PRO A 47 5.51 -10.39 -2.25
CA PRO A 47 4.51 -9.73 -3.09
C PRO A 47 4.53 -10.22 -4.53
N VAL A 48 5.69 -10.66 -5.06
CA VAL A 48 5.75 -11.22 -6.43
C VAL A 48 5.02 -12.55 -6.52
N VAL A 49 5.28 -13.49 -5.60
CA VAL A 49 4.60 -14.80 -5.58
C VAL A 49 3.11 -14.67 -5.31
N LEU A 50 2.72 -13.75 -4.43
CA LEU A 50 1.32 -13.55 -4.04
C LEU A 50 0.60 -12.50 -4.92
N MET A 51 1.23 -12.03 -6.00
CA MET A 51 0.68 -11.01 -6.90
C MET A 51 -0.77 -11.29 -7.37
N PRO A 52 -1.17 -12.50 -7.76
CA PRO A 52 -2.56 -12.77 -8.14
C PRO A 52 -3.57 -12.45 -7.03
N PHE A 53 -3.21 -12.76 -5.78
CA PHE A 53 -4.06 -12.46 -4.61
C PHE A 53 -4.08 -10.97 -4.28
N LEU A 54 -2.96 -10.27 -4.45
CA LEU A 54 -2.91 -8.82 -4.28
C LEU A 54 -3.82 -8.12 -5.30
N PHE A 55 -3.78 -8.51 -6.57
CA PHE A 55 -4.70 -7.99 -7.59
C PHE A 55 -6.16 -8.31 -7.27
N TYR A 56 -6.44 -9.52 -6.79
CA TYR A 56 -7.79 -9.89 -6.42
C TYR A 56 -8.29 -9.12 -5.17
N PHE A 57 -7.42 -8.85 -4.22
CA PHE A 57 -7.69 -7.95 -3.09
C PHE A 57 -8.06 -6.54 -3.56
N LEU A 58 -7.26 -5.95 -4.46
CA LEU A 58 -7.53 -4.62 -5.01
C LEU A 58 -8.87 -4.59 -5.75
N TYR A 59 -9.09 -5.53 -6.65
CA TYR A 59 -10.34 -5.66 -7.40
C TYR A 59 -11.56 -5.82 -6.47
N GLY A 60 -11.49 -6.75 -5.52
CA GLY A 60 -12.58 -7.01 -4.58
C GLY A 60 -12.87 -5.83 -3.67
N THR A 61 -11.83 -5.08 -3.25
CA THR A 61 -11.99 -3.86 -2.44
C THR A 61 -12.65 -2.74 -3.23
N VAL A 62 -12.30 -2.56 -4.51
CA VAL A 62 -12.96 -1.60 -5.42
C VAL A 62 -14.43 -1.98 -5.61
N GLU A 63 -14.72 -3.25 -5.89
CA GLU A 63 -16.10 -3.73 -6.09
C GLU A 63 -16.94 -3.58 -4.83
N LEU A 64 -16.39 -3.94 -3.67
CA LEU A 64 -17.06 -3.76 -2.38
C LEU A 64 -17.36 -2.28 -2.11
N SER A 65 -16.39 -1.40 -2.34
CA SER A 65 -16.54 0.05 -2.18
C SER A 65 -17.62 0.61 -3.08
N MET A 66 -17.67 0.18 -4.34
CA MET A 66 -18.72 0.55 -5.29
C MET A 66 -20.10 0.13 -4.78
N ARG A 67 -20.28 -1.13 -4.38
CA ARG A 67 -21.54 -1.68 -3.89
C ARG A 67 -22.03 -0.98 -2.60
N LEU A 68 -21.10 -0.72 -1.66
CA LEU A 68 -21.43 0.02 -0.43
C LEU A 68 -21.85 1.45 -0.73
N ALA A 69 -21.14 2.13 -1.64
CA ALA A 69 -21.48 3.47 -2.08
C ALA A 69 -22.87 3.51 -2.76
N GLU A 70 -23.16 2.55 -3.66
CA GLU A 70 -24.48 2.45 -4.31
C GLU A 70 -25.62 2.21 -3.33
N ARG A 71 -25.41 1.37 -2.33
CA ARG A 71 -26.47 0.94 -1.42
C ARG A 71 -26.74 1.91 -0.27
N TRP A 72 -25.67 2.52 0.29
CA TRP A 72 -25.78 3.21 1.57
C TRP A 72 -25.51 4.71 1.53
N LEU A 73 -24.93 5.25 0.44
CA LEU A 73 -24.49 6.62 0.40
C LEU A 73 -25.29 7.46 -0.62
N SER A 74 -25.66 8.68 -0.25
CA SER A 74 -26.16 9.70 -1.19
C SER A 74 -25.02 10.25 -2.05
N ARG A 75 -25.32 10.84 -3.22
CA ARG A 75 -24.33 11.48 -4.10
C ARG A 75 -23.45 12.46 -3.34
N LYS A 76 -24.04 13.34 -2.53
CA LYS A 76 -23.30 14.33 -1.72
C LYS A 76 -22.33 13.68 -0.74
N LYS A 77 -22.77 12.62 -0.03
CA LYS A 77 -21.92 11.87 0.91
C LYS A 77 -20.74 11.20 0.19
N ILE A 78 -21.00 10.58 -0.98
CA ILE A 78 -19.94 9.94 -1.78
C ILE A 78 -18.88 10.99 -2.18
N THR A 79 -19.28 12.15 -2.69
CA THR A 79 -18.33 13.20 -3.09
C THR A 79 -17.48 13.67 -1.91
N ILE A 80 -18.09 13.92 -0.75
CA ILE A 80 -17.35 14.32 0.46
C ILE A 80 -16.35 13.23 0.86
N MET A 81 -16.77 11.97 0.89
CA MET A 81 -15.90 10.85 1.28
C MET A 81 -14.76 10.64 0.29
N ILE A 82 -15.00 10.79 -1.02
CA ILE A 82 -13.92 10.74 -2.04
C ILE A 82 -12.92 11.88 -1.79
N SER A 83 -13.38 13.11 -1.55
CA SER A 83 -12.49 14.25 -1.28
C SER A 83 -11.64 14.03 -0.02
N LEU A 84 -12.23 13.55 1.07
CA LEU A 84 -11.50 13.23 2.29
C LEU A 84 -10.49 12.10 2.08
N SER A 85 -10.90 11.03 1.37
CA SER A 85 -9.99 9.93 1.05
C SER A 85 -8.84 10.37 0.15
N LEU A 86 -9.09 11.26 -0.80
CA LEU A 86 -8.03 11.80 -1.67
C LEU A 86 -7.01 12.61 -0.87
N ILE A 87 -7.47 13.51 0.00
CA ILE A 87 -6.58 14.28 0.89
C ILE A 87 -5.77 13.33 1.75
N TYR A 88 -6.41 12.33 2.36
CA TYR A 88 -5.74 11.33 3.18
C TYR A 88 -4.64 10.59 2.41
N VAL A 89 -4.94 10.07 1.22
CA VAL A 89 -3.97 9.36 0.37
C VAL A 89 -2.79 10.25 0.00
N ILE A 90 -3.05 11.52 -0.37
CA ILE A 90 -1.97 12.49 -0.67
C ILE A 90 -1.07 12.69 0.55
N VAL A 91 -1.66 12.94 1.73
CA VAL A 91 -0.88 13.15 2.98
C VAL A 91 -0.05 11.93 3.32
N VAL A 92 -0.63 10.72 3.27
CA VAL A 92 0.09 9.46 3.54
C VAL A 92 1.25 9.26 2.56
N THR A 93 1.00 9.48 1.27
CA THR A 93 2.02 9.33 0.22
C THR A 93 3.18 10.30 0.42
N LEU A 94 2.89 11.59 0.58
CA LEU A 94 3.91 12.62 0.79
C LEU A 94 4.73 12.36 2.06
N ARG A 95 4.07 11.99 3.15
CA ARG A 95 4.74 11.63 4.41
C ARG A 95 5.65 10.42 4.23
N THR A 96 5.17 9.36 3.56
CA THR A 96 5.96 8.14 3.34
C THR A 96 7.20 8.44 2.50
N ILE A 97 7.05 9.15 1.38
CA ILE A 97 8.17 9.53 0.49
C ILE A 97 9.18 10.39 1.24
N HIS A 98 8.72 11.44 1.94
CA HIS A 98 9.58 12.33 2.71
C HIS A 98 10.35 11.58 3.80
N THR A 99 9.68 10.68 4.54
CA THR A 99 10.31 9.88 5.58
C THR A 99 11.35 8.92 4.97
N ALA A 100 11.03 8.27 3.85
CA ALA A 100 11.95 7.37 3.17
C ALA A 100 13.17 8.11 2.61
N ASP A 101 12.99 9.33 2.13
CA ASP A 101 14.11 10.17 1.64
C ASP A 101 15.06 10.58 2.77
N ARG A 102 14.52 11.05 3.90
CA ARG A 102 15.33 11.32 5.10
C ARG A 102 16.02 10.07 5.64
N PHE A 103 15.36 8.92 5.55
CA PHE A 103 15.93 7.65 5.99
C PHE A 103 17.11 7.21 5.12
N ARG A 104 17.10 7.48 3.80
CA ARG A 104 18.25 7.25 2.92
C ARG A 104 19.47 8.05 3.37
N THR A 105 19.28 9.33 3.71
CA THR A 105 20.34 10.18 4.25
C THR A 105 20.93 9.58 5.53
N TYR A 106 20.07 9.15 6.45
CA TYR A 106 20.50 8.48 7.67
C TYR A 106 21.30 7.18 7.43
N ILE A 107 20.92 6.38 6.40
CA ILE A 107 21.69 5.19 6.04
C ILE A 107 23.12 5.55 5.61
N VAL A 108 23.28 6.58 4.77
CA VAL A 108 24.60 7.03 4.29
C VAL A 108 25.45 7.56 5.44
N GLU A 109 24.87 8.36 6.34
CA GLU A 109 25.58 8.87 7.52
C GLU A 109 26.02 7.77 8.50
N THR A 110 25.31 6.63 8.50
CA THR A 110 25.56 5.53 9.46
C THR A 110 26.47 4.45 8.89
N LYS A 111 26.55 4.32 7.55
CA LYS A 111 27.29 3.25 6.88
C LYS A 111 28.37 3.83 5.95
N ASP A 112 29.63 3.65 6.32
CA ASP A 112 30.79 4.09 5.53
C ASP A 112 30.87 3.48 4.12
N ALA A 113 30.09 2.42 3.86
CA ALA A 113 30.06 1.74 2.56
C ALA A 113 29.34 2.54 1.45
N TYR A 114 28.68 3.65 1.78
CA TYR A 114 27.86 4.43 0.87
C TYR A 114 28.24 5.91 0.92
N SER A 115 28.31 6.55 -0.24
CA SER A 115 28.72 7.96 -0.35
C SER A 115 27.55 8.89 -0.68
N ASN A 116 26.44 8.37 -1.23
CA ASN A 116 25.33 9.19 -1.70
C ASN A 116 23.97 8.54 -1.42
N PRO A 117 22.98 9.28 -0.86
CA PRO A 117 21.63 8.77 -0.65
C PRO A 117 20.92 8.28 -1.93
N THR A 118 21.30 8.79 -3.11
CA THR A 118 20.71 8.39 -4.40
C THR A 118 21.16 7.01 -4.88
N GLU A 119 22.16 6.41 -4.27
CA GLU A 119 22.59 5.02 -4.55
C GLU A 119 21.53 4.01 -4.15
N PHE A 120 20.57 4.41 -3.30
CA PHE A 120 19.47 3.55 -2.88
C PHE A 120 18.15 3.93 -3.54
N ALA A 121 17.36 2.93 -3.90
CA ALA A 121 15.94 3.14 -4.14
C ALA A 121 15.23 3.59 -2.84
N LEU A 122 14.14 4.33 -2.95
CA LEU A 122 13.31 4.71 -1.79
C LEU A 122 12.82 3.46 -1.04
N LEU A 123 12.34 2.45 -1.79
CA LEU A 123 12.03 1.13 -1.26
C LEU A 123 13.27 0.23 -1.39
N ASN A 124 13.87 -0.06 -0.27
CA ASN A 124 15.05 -0.93 -0.16
C ASN A 124 14.89 -1.84 1.07
N VAL A 125 15.86 -2.74 1.28
CA VAL A 125 15.83 -3.71 2.37
C VAL A 125 15.73 -3.07 3.77
N PHE A 126 16.24 -1.86 3.95
CA PHE A 126 16.20 -1.15 5.23
C PHE A 126 14.91 -0.34 5.43
N SER A 127 14.19 -0.02 4.35
CA SER A 127 13.03 0.88 4.37
C SER A 127 11.67 0.17 4.19
N ASN A 128 11.63 -1.16 4.13
CA ASN A 128 10.37 -1.90 3.95
C ASN A 128 9.29 -1.48 4.93
N HIS A 129 9.62 -1.30 6.22
CA HIS A 129 8.69 -0.90 7.27
C HIS A 129 8.03 0.48 7.03
N LEU A 130 8.65 1.36 6.25
CA LEU A 130 8.08 2.66 5.89
C LEU A 130 6.98 2.52 4.85
N PHE A 131 7.08 1.53 3.96
CA PHE A 131 6.13 1.29 2.87
C PHE A 131 5.08 0.24 3.20
N PHE A 132 5.39 -0.71 4.08
CA PHE A 132 4.51 -1.82 4.45
C PHE A 132 4.09 -1.71 5.92
N ASN A 133 3.17 -0.81 6.21
CA ASN A 133 2.65 -0.56 7.55
C ASN A 133 1.14 -0.26 7.49
N PRO A 134 0.44 -0.20 8.64
CA PRO A 134 -1.01 0.03 8.66
C PRO A 134 -1.45 1.35 8.00
N LEU A 135 -0.61 2.39 8.03
CA LEU A 135 -0.91 3.69 7.43
C LEU A 135 -0.94 3.59 5.89
N THR A 136 0.08 2.97 5.29
CA THR A 136 0.15 2.77 3.84
C THR A 136 -0.89 1.75 3.37
N PHE A 137 -1.16 0.70 4.15
CA PHE A 137 -2.25 -0.23 3.87
C PHE A 137 -3.61 0.48 3.79
N SER A 138 -3.94 1.34 4.77
CA SER A 138 -5.17 2.13 4.75
C SER A 138 -5.20 3.14 3.59
N GLY A 139 -4.04 3.65 3.17
CA GLY A 139 -3.90 4.43 1.94
C GLY A 139 -4.30 3.66 0.69
N VAL A 140 -3.86 2.39 0.56
CA VAL A 140 -4.26 1.50 -0.56
C VAL A 140 -5.78 1.26 -0.55
N VAL A 141 -6.37 1.00 0.62
CA VAL A 141 -7.84 0.87 0.76
C VAL A 141 -8.53 2.17 0.37
N GLY A 142 -7.99 3.33 0.73
CA GLY A 142 -8.49 4.65 0.33
C GLY A 142 -8.50 4.85 -1.18
N ILE A 143 -7.44 4.43 -1.89
CA ILE A 143 -7.38 4.45 -3.37
C ILE A 143 -8.47 3.55 -3.97
N CYS A 144 -8.62 2.33 -3.46
CA CYS A 144 -9.68 1.41 -3.91
C CYS A 144 -11.08 2.00 -3.67
N PHE A 145 -11.29 2.67 -2.51
CA PHE A 145 -12.55 3.36 -2.22
C PHE A 145 -12.81 4.49 -3.22
N ILE A 146 -11.84 5.34 -3.53
CA ILE A 146 -11.97 6.43 -4.50
C ILE A 146 -12.38 5.86 -5.86
N ALA A 147 -11.73 4.80 -6.32
CA ALA A 147 -12.04 4.15 -7.60
C ALA A 147 -13.47 3.57 -7.62
N GLY A 148 -13.85 2.79 -6.61
CA GLY A 148 -15.17 2.15 -6.53
C GLY A 148 -16.30 3.14 -6.35
N ALA A 149 -16.16 4.10 -5.44
CA ALA A 149 -17.16 5.14 -5.17
C ALA A 149 -17.29 6.11 -6.35
N GLY A 150 -16.17 6.46 -7.03
CA GLY A 150 -16.17 7.26 -8.25
C GLY A 150 -16.94 6.58 -9.39
N TRP A 151 -16.74 5.26 -9.56
CA TRP A 151 -17.52 4.49 -10.53
C TRP A 151 -19.03 4.51 -10.24
N SER A 152 -19.39 4.38 -8.95
CA SER A 152 -20.78 4.49 -8.50
C SER A 152 -21.41 5.85 -8.86
N LEU A 153 -20.68 6.97 -8.66
CA LEU A 153 -21.13 8.30 -9.07
C LEU A 153 -21.36 8.41 -10.58
N LYS A 154 -20.41 7.91 -11.38
CA LYS A 154 -20.51 7.93 -12.84
C LYS A 154 -21.73 7.16 -13.34
N LYS A 155 -22.01 5.99 -12.75
CA LYS A 155 -23.19 5.19 -13.09
C LYS A 155 -24.51 5.94 -12.79
N ARG A 156 -24.60 6.59 -11.62
CA ARG A 156 -25.77 7.39 -11.23
C ARG A 156 -25.97 8.68 -12.04
N ALA A 157 -24.92 9.16 -12.71
CA ALA A 157 -25.05 10.35 -13.57
C ALA A 157 -25.59 10.00 -14.97
N ARG A 158 -25.64 8.71 -15.33
CA ARG A 158 -26.13 8.22 -16.62
C ARG A 158 -27.59 7.73 -16.55
N LEU A 159 -28.16 7.65 -15.35
CA LEU A 159 -29.55 7.32 -15.07
C LEU A 159 -30.36 8.59 -14.82
#